data_a66b48fc0f4d7213f158d9ff894f6917
#
_entry.id   a66b48fc0f4d7213f158d9ff894f6917
#
_cell.length_a   1.000
_cell.length_b   1.000
_cell.length_c   1.000
_cell.angle_alpha   90.00
_cell.angle_beta   90.00
_cell.angle_gamma   90.00
#
_symmetry.space_group_name_H-M   'P 1'
#
loop_
_entity.id
_entity.type
_entity.pdbx_description
1 polymer ?
#
loop_
_entity_poly.entity_id
_entity_poly.type
_entity_poly.pdbx_seq_one_letter_code
_entity_poly.pdbx_strand_id
1 'polypeptide(L)'
;PPQASPQPLREADAEAIRALRERYPVIAAYAGHLNDRHLPELLVGAAGSLREQGIAAVIAGNGGDKQLLRRVIRENNWENILLLDAQSERRQRTLYGLADILYYGDDRRCDAPYGPYTPLLLRMMQNEKPILTVTHSPFNDAQRAGCAVPAGQVTQRGVEEALLSFTMMNGEKRVALGRQAGDALCITHAPAQVARDYRGALLRLWV
;
A
#
# COMPACT_ATOMS: atom_id res chain seq x y z
N PRO A 1 1.78 17.26 12.81
CA PRO A 1 1.00 18.21 12.06
C PRO A 1 -0.42 17.67 11.88
N PRO A 2 -1.44 18.53 11.95
CA PRO A 2 -2.80 18.09 11.70
C PRO A 2 -2.87 17.46 10.31
N GLN A 3 -3.50 16.31 10.22
CA GLN A 3 -3.63 15.58 8.97
C GLN A 3 -4.43 16.44 7.98
N ALA A 4 -3.89 16.68 6.80
CA ALA A 4 -4.62 17.38 5.76
C ALA A 4 -5.89 16.61 5.39
N SER A 5 -7.04 17.26 5.40
CA SER A 5 -8.31 16.62 5.04
C SER A 5 -8.25 15.99 3.65
N PRO A 6 -8.90 14.83 3.42
CA PRO A 6 -9.00 14.24 2.09
C PRO A 6 -9.53 15.24 1.06
N GLN A 7 -9.09 15.12 -0.18
CA GLN A 7 -9.57 15.92 -1.29
C GLN A 7 -10.16 15.00 -2.36
N PRO A 8 -11.29 15.35 -3.00
CA PRO A 8 -11.89 14.51 -4.03
C PRO A 8 -10.90 14.24 -5.17
N LEU A 9 -10.96 13.04 -5.72
CA LEU A 9 -10.26 12.70 -6.96
C LEU A 9 -10.80 13.56 -8.12
N ARG A 10 -10.08 13.59 -9.24
CA ARG A 10 -10.66 14.11 -10.48
C ARG A 10 -11.87 13.25 -10.82
N GLU A 11 -12.90 13.87 -11.40
CA GLU A 11 -14.16 13.20 -11.67
C GLU A 11 -13.98 11.95 -12.54
N ALA A 12 -13.19 12.06 -13.62
CA ALA A 12 -12.87 10.91 -14.48
C ALA A 12 -12.17 9.76 -13.74
N ASP A 13 -11.24 10.07 -12.82
CA ASP A 13 -10.56 9.05 -12.00
C ASP A 13 -11.56 8.36 -11.05
N ALA A 14 -12.45 9.15 -10.45
CA ALA A 14 -13.46 8.65 -9.52
C ALA A 14 -14.51 7.78 -10.23
N GLU A 15 -14.93 8.15 -11.44
CA GLU A 15 -15.84 7.37 -12.27
C GLU A 15 -15.22 6.04 -12.70
N ALA A 16 -13.95 6.07 -13.16
CA ALA A 16 -13.25 4.86 -13.55
C ALA A 16 -13.10 3.89 -12.37
N ILE A 17 -12.83 4.38 -11.15
CA ILE A 17 -12.74 3.53 -9.96
C ILE A 17 -14.12 2.98 -9.58
N ARG A 18 -15.20 3.76 -9.71
CA ARG A 18 -16.57 3.28 -9.48
C ARG A 18 -16.95 2.16 -10.45
N ALA A 19 -16.71 2.34 -11.73
CA ALA A 19 -16.95 1.32 -12.75
C ALA A 19 -16.13 0.04 -12.48
N LEU A 20 -14.89 0.20 -12.00
CA LEU A 20 -14.06 -0.93 -11.60
C LEU A 20 -14.67 -1.68 -10.40
N ARG A 21 -15.15 -0.93 -9.40
CA ARG A 21 -15.79 -1.49 -8.19
C ARG A 21 -17.07 -2.29 -8.49
N GLU A 22 -17.84 -1.90 -9.48
CA GLU A 22 -19.04 -2.63 -9.90
C GLU A 22 -18.73 -4.03 -10.44
N ARG A 23 -17.54 -4.19 -11.04
CA ARG A 23 -17.10 -5.44 -11.66
C ARG A 23 -16.23 -6.30 -10.75
N TYR A 24 -15.49 -5.68 -9.84
CA TYR A 24 -14.48 -6.34 -9.02
C TYR A 24 -14.69 -6.07 -7.53
N PRO A 25 -14.98 -7.12 -6.73
CA PRO A 25 -15.27 -6.98 -5.30
C PRO A 25 -14.04 -6.58 -4.46
N VAL A 26 -12.83 -6.82 -4.96
CA VAL A 26 -11.58 -6.47 -4.26
C VAL A 26 -10.73 -5.55 -5.11
N ILE A 27 -10.41 -4.38 -4.56
CA ILE A 27 -9.50 -3.39 -5.16
C ILE A 27 -8.25 -3.27 -4.31
N ALA A 28 -7.09 -3.61 -4.87
CA ALA A 28 -5.79 -3.27 -4.32
C ALA A 28 -5.33 -1.91 -4.84
N ALA A 29 -4.80 -1.03 -3.98
CA ALA A 29 -4.34 0.28 -4.41
C ALA A 29 -2.88 0.55 -4.05
N TYR A 30 -2.20 1.20 -4.98
CA TYR A 30 -0.87 1.79 -4.79
C TYR A 30 -0.88 3.25 -5.24
N ALA A 31 -0.28 4.14 -4.46
CA ALA A 31 -0.02 5.50 -4.88
C ALA A 31 1.39 5.92 -4.46
N GLY A 32 2.26 6.13 -5.44
CA GLY A 32 3.66 6.44 -5.17
C GLY A 32 4.51 6.57 -6.42
N HIS A 33 5.80 6.44 -6.24
CA HIS A 33 6.76 6.47 -7.34
C HIS A 33 6.77 5.13 -8.07
N LEU A 34 6.67 5.17 -9.40
CA LEU A 34 6.68 3.96 -10.24
C LEU A 34 8.10 3.67 -10.68
N ASN A 35 8.79 2.84 -9.93
CA ASN A 35 10.16 2.41 -10.18
C ASN A 35 10.41 1.01 -9.60
N ASP A 36 11.52 0.41 -9.97
CA ASP A 36 12.01 -0.91 -9.54
C ASP A 36 12.06 -1.10 -8.01
N ARG A 37 12.30 -0.02 -7.26
CA ARG A 37 12.33 -0.10 -5.80
C ARG A 37 10.98 -0.42 -5.16
N HIS A 38 9.88 0.07 -5.74
CA HIS A 38 8.54 -0.09 -5.19
C HIS A 38 7.77 -1.26 -5.81
N LEU A 39 8.37 -1.92 -6.80
CA LEU A 39 7.89 -3.16 -7.41
C LEU A 39 6.42 -3.09 -7.88
N PRO A 40 5.95 -1.98 -8.52
CA PRO A 40 4.56 -1.86 -8.93
C PRO A 40 4.17 -2.90 -9.99
N GLU A 41 5.14 -3.43 -10.74
CA GLU A 41 4.97 -4.49 -11.73
C GLU A 41 4.47 -5.79 -11.12
N LEU A 42 4.86 -6.10 -9.88
CA LEU A 42 4.37 -7.30 -9.18
C LEU A 42 2.89 -7.20 -8.85
N LEU A 43 2.40 -6.00 -8.47
CA LEU A 43 0.97 -5.78 -8.27
C LEU A 43 0.21 -5.84 -9.61
N VAL A 44 0.76 -5.22 -10.66
CA VAL A 44 0.15 -5.23 -12.01
C VAL A 44 0.03 -6.66 -12.51
N GLY A 45 1.10 -7.44 -12.46
CA GLY A 45 1.11 -8.83 -12.91
C GLY A 45 0.12 -9.69 -12.10
N ALA A 46 0.17 -9.60 -10.77
CA ALA A 46 -0.69 -10.37 -9.89
C ALA A 46 -2.19 -10.03 -10.07
N ALA A 47 -2.55 -8.75 -10.11
CA ALA A 47 -3.93 -8.35 -10.32
C ALA A 47 -4.42 -8.76 -11.70
N GLY A 48 -3.59 -8.62 -12.75
CA GLY A 48 -3.92 -9.06 -14.09
C GLY A 48 -4.25 -10.56 -14.18
N SER A 49 -3.40 -11.39 -13.55
CA SER A 49 -3.62 -12.85 -13.46
C SER A 49 -4.87 -13.22 -12.67
N LEU A 50 -5.23 -12.42 -11.65
CA LEU A 50 -6.34 -12.70 -10.74
C LEU A 50 -7.65 -11.98 -11.14
N ARG A 51 -7.79 -11.57 -12.39
CA ARG A 51 -9.01 -10.89 -12.90
C ARG A 51 -10.25 -11.72 -12.68
N GLU A 52 -10.21 -13.01 -13.04
CA GLU A 52 -11.35 -13.92 -12.91
C GLU A 52 -11.71 -14.24 -11.45
N GLN A 53 -10.80 -13.99 -10.51
CA GLN A 53 -11.03 -14.09 -9.07
C GLN A 53 -11.62 -12.82 -8.46
N GLY A 54 -12.00 -11.86 -9.30
CA GLY A 54 -12.65 -10.63 -8.86
C GLY A 54 -11.70 -9.60 -8.24
N ILE A 55 -10.42 -9.64 -8.58
CA ILE A 55 -9.40 -8.71 -8.06
C ILE A 55 -9.06 -7.67 -9.12
N ALA A 56 -9.01 -6.42 -8.69
CA ALA A 56 -8.57 -5.28 -9.50
C ALA A 56 -7.47 -4.50 -8.81
N ALA A 57 -6.73 -3.71 -9.57
CA ALA A 57 -5.72 -2.80 -9.05
C ALA A 57 -5.92 -1.36 -9.55
N VAL A 58 -5.69 -0.40 -8.65
CA VAL A 58 -5.60 1.02 -8.99
C VAL A 58 -4.21 1.52 -8.61
N ILE A 59 -3.45 1.94 -9.61
CA ILE A 59 -2.07 2.35 -9.46
C ILE A 59 -1.97 3.82 -9.87
N ALA A 60 -1.58 4.68 -8.94
CA ALA A 60 -1.45 6.11 -9.17
C ALA A 60 0.00 6.56 -8.96
N GLY A 61 0.60 7.13 -9.99
CA GLY A 61 1.98 7.59 -9.86
C GLY A 61 2.63 8.05 -11.16
N ASN A 62 3.86 8.51 -10.98
CA ASN A 62 4.80 8.77 -12.06
C ASN A 62 6.14 8.12 -11.74
N GLY A 63 6.92 7.81 -12.77
CA GLY A 63 8.23 7.19 -12.64
C GLY A 63 8.68 6.55 -13.95
N GLY A 64 9.88 5.99 -13.93
CA GLY A 64 10.49 5.39 -15.14
C GLY A 64 9.67 4.23 -15.70
N ASP A 65 9.04 3.46 -14.84
CA ASP A 65 8.31 2.24 -15.24
C ASP A 65 6.89 2.48 -15.75
N LYS A 66 6.38 3.72 -15.66
CA LYS A 66 4.99 4.03 -16.05
C LYS A 66 4.65 3.61 -17.47
N GLN A 67 5.55 3.88 -18.43
CA GLN A 67 5.31 3.53 -19.83
C GLN A 67 5.36 2.01 -20.05
N LEU A 68 6.25 1.32 -19.36
CA LEU A 68 6.33 -0.13 -19.39
C LEU A 68 5.04 -0.75 -18.83
N LEU A 69 4.58 -0.32 -17.66
CA LEU A 69 3.34 -0.80 -17.06
C LEU A 69 2.13 -0.56 -17.98
N ARG A 70 2.03 0.63 -18.58
CA ARG A 70 0.96 0.94 -19.54
C ARG A 70 0.97 0.01 -20.74
N ARG A 71 2.14 -0.30 -21.26
CA ARG A 71 2.30 -1.23 -22.37
C ARG A 71 1.87 -2.64 -22.00
N VAL A 72 2.37 -3.16 -20.88
CA VAL A 72 2.03 -4.50 -20.38
C VAL A 72 0.53 -4.66 -20.12
N ILE A 73 -0.10 -3.68 -19.48
CA ILE A 73 -1.56 -3.68 -19.23
C ILE A 73 -2.33 -3.76 -20.54
N ARG A 74 -1.94 -2.98 -21.56
CA ARG A 74 -2.60 -2.95 -22.87
C ARG A 74 -2.38 -4.23 -23.67
N GLU A 75 -1.16 -4.75 -23.70
CA GLU A 75 -0.80 -5.97 -24.47
C GLU A 75 -1.52 -7.21 -23.93
N ASN A 76 -1.81 -7.24 -22.62
CA ASN A 76 -2.55 -8.34 -21.99
C ASN A 76 -4.05 -8.09 -21.87
N ASN A 77 -4.56 -6.97 -22.34
CA ASN A 77 -5.98 -6.57 -22.20
C ASN A 77 -6.49 -6.64 -20.75
N TRP A 78 -5.69 -6.18 -19.79
CA TRP A 78 -6.07 -6.19 -18.37
C TRP A 78 -6.99 -5.01 -18.02
N GLU A 79 -8.28 -5.19 -18.23
CA GLU A 79 -9.31 -4.18 -17.94
C GLU A 79 -9.53 -3.96 -16.44
N ASN A 80 -9.05 -4.86 -15.59
CA ASN A 80 -9.13 -4.79 -14.14
C ASN A 80 -8.02 -3.92 -13.51
N ILE A 81 -7.21 -3.25 -14.31
CA ILE A 81 -6.11 -2.41 -13.82
C ILE A 81 -6.26 -0.97 -14.33
N LEU A 82 -6.36 -0.04 -13.40
CA LEU A 82 -6.33 1.39 -13.68
C LEU A 82 -4.96 1.98 -13.37
N LEU A 83 -4.32 2.57 -14.37
CA LEU A 83 -3.06 3.30 -14.24
C LEU A 83 -3.34 4.81 -14.33
N LEU A 84 -3.35 5.47 -13.17
CA LEU A 84 -3.63 6.89 -13.03
C LEU A 84 -2.36 7.73 -13.01
N ASP A 85 -2.51 9.05 -13.20
CA ASP A 85 -1.44 10.00 -12.96
C ASP A 85 -1.15 10.15 -11.46
N ALA A 86 0.01 10.75 -11.15
CA ALA A 86 0.38 11.06 -9.78
C ALA A 86 -0.70 11.92 -9.12
N GLN A 87 -1.06 11.55 -7.90
CA GLN A 87 -2.06 12.21 -7.09
C GLN A 87 -1.38 13.05 -5.98
N SER A 88 -1.99 14.21 -5.64
CA SER A 88 -1.58 14.92 -4.43
C SER A 88 -1.80 14.04 -3.20
N GLU A 89 -1.08 14.29 -2.11
CA GLU A 89 -1.21 13.53 -0.86
C GLU A 89 -2.66 13.45 -0.36
N ARG A 90 -3.41 14.54 -0.48
CA ARG A 90 -4.83 14.62 -0.12
C ARG A 90 -5.70 13.69 -0.98
N ARG A 91 -5.41 13.60 -2.30
CA ARG A 91 -6.12 12.70 -3.22
C ARG A 91 -5.69 11.25 -3.04
N GLN A 92 -4.42 10.99 -2.71
CA GLN A 92 -3.96 9.64 -2.35
C GLN A 92 -4.76 9.07 -1.17
N ARG A 93 -5.05 9.89 -0.15
CA ARG A 93 -5.91 9.47 0.97
C ARG A 93 -7.31 9.06 0.51
N THR A 94 -7.92 9.83 -0.39
CA THR A 94 -9.21 9.48 -0.96
C THR A 94 -9.13 8.16 -1.73
N LEU A 95 -8.09 7.99 -2.56
CA LEU A 95 -7.84 6.75 -3.30
C LEU A 95 -7.70 5.55 -2.34
N TYR A 96 -6.89 5.69 -1.28
CA TYR A 96 -6.71 4.65 -0.28
C TYR A 96 -8.02 4.32 0.47
N GLY A 97 -8.86 5.32 0.74
CA GLY A 97 -10.19 5.12 1.32
C GLY A 97 -11.11 4.24 0.46
N LEU A 98 -10.97 4.30 -0.86
CA LEU A 98 -11.76 3.51 -1.81
C LEU A 98 -11.25 2.08 -2.02
N ALA A 99 -10.03 1.78 -1.60
CA ALA A 99 -9.42 0.46 -1.72
C ALA A 99 -9.82 -0.48 -0.57
N ASP A 100 -9.68 -1.78 -0.79
CA ASP A 100 -9.86 -2.82 0.23
C ASP A 100 -8.53 -3.20 0.89
N ILE A 101 -7.44 -3.14 0.13
CA ILE A 101 -6.09 -3.43 0.57
C ILE A 101 -5.10 -2.47 -0.11
N LEU A 102 -4.11 -2.00 0.63
CA LEU A 102 -3.05 -1.13 0.11
C LEU A 102 -1.81 -1.95 -0.18
N TYR A 103 -1.17 -1.70 -1.31
CA TYR A 103 0.05 -2.38 -1.70
C TYR A 103 1.28 -1.57 -1.27
N TYR A 104 2.18 -2.21 -0.55
CA TYR A 104 3.48 -1.68 -0.18
C TYR A 104 4.59 -2.61 -0.68
N GLY A 105 5.30 -2.19 -1.72
CA GLY A 105 6.49 -2.84 -2.25
C GLY A 105 7.76 -2.09 -1.84
N ASP A 106 8.79 -2.81 -1.40
CA ASP A 106 10.11 -2.26 -1.08
C ASP A 106 11.21 -3.30 -1.29
N ASP A 107 11.99 -3.14 -2.37
CA ASP A 107 13.10 -4.05 -2.73
C ASP A 107 14.38 -3.80 -1.93
N ARG A 108 14.39 -2.91 -0.96
CA ARG A 108 15.58 -2.69 -0.14
C ARG A 108 15.95 -3.95 0.62
N ARG A 109 17.14 -4.46 0.34
CA ARG A 109 17.79 -5.48 1.15
C ARG A 109 18.26 -4.85 2.46
N CYS A 110 18.09 -5.56 3.56
CA CYS A 110 18.10 -5.07 4.94
C CYS A 110 19.37 -4.40 5.48
N ASP A 111 20.36 -4.09 4.67
CA ASP A 111 21.63 -3.53 5.11
C ASP A 111 21.62 -1.99 5.24
N ALA A 112 20.46 -1.36 5.02
CA ALA A 112 20.36 0.09 5.16
C ALA A 112 20.21 0.50 6.63
N PRO A 113 21.05 1.38 7.16
CA PRO A 113 21.03 1.87 8.55
C PRO A 113 19.76 2.71 8.86
N TYR A 114 18.94 2.99 7.87
CA TYR A 114 17.69 3.73 8.00
C TYR A 114 16.56 2.73 8.21
N GLY A 115 16.07 2.65 9.43
CA GLY A 115 15.04 1.72 9.89
C GLY A 115 13.84 1.47 8.96
N PRO A 116 12.94 0.61 9.36
CA PRO A 116 11.85 0.06 8.54
C PRO A 116 10.79 1.09 8.11
N TYR A 117 10.95 2.35 8.53
CA TYR A 117 9.97 3.40 8.31
C TYR A 117 10.17 4.09 6.97
N THR A 118 9.24 3.91 6.05
CA THR A 118 9.13 4.80 4.91
C THR A 118 7.95 5.76 5.10
N PRO A 119 8.07 7.02 4.67
CA PRO A 119 6.93 7.94 4.69
C PRO A 119 5.70 7.39 3.96
N LEU A 120 5.91 6.57 2.95
CA LEU A 120 4.84 5.90 2.20
C LEU A 120 4.08 4.91 3.10
N LEU A 121 4.79 4.02 3.81
CA LEU A 121 4.16 3.04 4.70
C LEU A 121 3.36 3.73 5.81
N LEU A 122 3.94 4.75 6.44
CA LEU A 122 3.25 5.51 7.49
C LEU A 122 1.97 6.18 6.98
N ARG A 123 1.98 6.74 5.75
CA ARG A 123 0.77 7.28 5.12
C ARG A 123 -0.27 6.20 4.84
N MET A 124 0.14 5.01 4.43
CA MET A 124 -0.78 3.89 4.24
C MET A 124 -1.43 3.48 5.55
N MET A 125 -0.67 3.33 6.63
CA MET A 125 -1.16 2.98 7.96
C MET A 125 -2.19 3.98 8.51
N GLN A 126 -2.08 5.28 8.14
CA GLN A 126 -3.04 6.33 8.50
C GLN A 126 -4.44 6.13 7.90
N ASN A 127 -4.59 5.29 6.92
CA ASN A 127 -5.88 5.08 6.24
C ASN A 127 -6.67 3.90 6.82
N GLU A 128 -6.16 3.25 7.86
CA GLU A 128 -6.84 2.14 8.55
C GLU A 128 -7.29 1.02 7.59
N LYS A 129 -6.46 0.74 6.59
CA LYS A 129 -6.68 -0.34 5.63
C LYS A 129 -5.63 -1.43 5.83
N PRO A 130 -5.97 -2.70 5.56
CA PRO A 130 -4.98 -3.76 5.46
C PRO A 130 -3.89 -3.42 4.46
N ILE A 131 -2.65 -3.82 4.74
CA ILE A 131 -1.50 -3.52 3.89
C ILE A 131 -0.88 -4.81 3.40
N LEU A 132 -0.92 -5.05 2.09
CA LEU A 132 -0.15 -6.10 1.45
C LEU A 132 1.31 -5.64 1.37
N THR A 133 2.20 -6.39 2.00
CA THR A 133 3.61 -6.04 2.06
C THR A 133 4.45 -7.00 1.23
N VAL A 134 5.26 -6.43 0.33
CA VAL A 134 6.20 -7.15 -0.54
C VAL A 134 7.59 -6.59 -0.25
N THR A 135 8.34 -7.27 0.59
CA THR A 135 9.64 -6.79 1.05
C THR A 135 10.52 -7.93 1.48
N HIS A 136 11.84 -7.78 1.30
CA HIS A 136 12.84 -8.70 1.83
C HIS A 136 13.02 -8.56 3.35
N SER A 137 12.54 -7.46 3.96
CA SER A 137 12.65 -7.25 5.39
C SER A 137 11.40 -7.75 6.13
N PRO A 138 11.53 -8.72 7.04
CA PRO A 138 10.43 -9.16 7.88
C PRO A 138 10.06 -8.16 8.99
N PHE A 139 10.78 -7.06 9.09
CA PHE A 139 10.69 -6.12 10.21
C PHE A 139 10.06 -4.78 9.85
N ASN A 140 9.23 -4.70 8.81
CA ASN A 140 8.49 -3.47 8.54
C ASN A 140 7.38 -3.26 9.60
N ASP A 141 6.97 -2.01 9.77
CA ASP A 141 6.02 -1.64 10.83
C ASP A 141 4.64 -2.23 10.66
N ALA A 142 4.19 -2.42 9.43
CA ALA A 142 2.90 -3.04 9.18
C ALA A 142 2.90 -4.52 9.65
N GLN A 143 4.00 -5.23 9.48
CA GLN A 143 4.15 -6.60 10.00
C GLN A 143 4.24 -6.60 11.52
N ARG A 144 5.01 -5.69 12.13
CA ARG A 144 5.09 -5.56 13.59
C ARG A 144 3.75 -5.19 14.21
N ALA A 145 2.99 -4.35 13.55
CA ALA A 145 1.65 -3.96 13.99
C ALA A 145 0.60 -5.06 13.80
N GLY A 146 0.93 -6.16 13.12
CA GLY A 146 -0.02 -7.21 12.80
C GLY A 146 -1.07 -6.83 11.76
N CYS A 147 -0.89 -5.71 11.06
CA CYS A 147 -1.82 -5.21 10.04
C CYS A 147 -1.41 -5.58 8.60
N ALA A 148 -0.31 -6.29 8.44
CA ALA A 148 0.18 -6.72 7.14
C ALA A 148 -0.47 -8.02 6.67
N VAL A 149 -0.67 -8.09 5.35
CA VAL A 149 -0.86 -9.32 4.59
C VAL A 149 0.45 -9.55 3.83
N PRO A 150 1.42 -10.30 4.38
CA PRO A 150 2.72 -10.41 3.76
C PRO A 150 2.68 -11.31 2.53
N ALA A 151 3.31 -10.89 1.44
CA ALA A 151 3.71 -11.80 0.39
C ALA A 151 4.83 -12.71 0.91
N GLY A 152 4.67 -14.01 0.78
CA GLY A 152 5.67 -14.97 1.26
C GLY A 152 7.00 -14.87 0.53
N GLN A 153 6.99 -14.32 -0.70
CA GLN A 153 8.15 -14.07 -1.53
C GLN A 153 8.00 -12.75 -2.28
N VAL A 154 9.12 -12.10 -2.60
CA VAL A 154 9.16 -10.89 -3.42
C VAL A 154 9.09 -11.28 -4.90
N THR A 155 7.93 -11.79 -5.30
CA THR A 155 7.62 -12.26 -6.65
C THR A 155 6.14 -11.98 -6.96
N GLN A 156 5.78 -11.97 -8.23
CA GLN A 156 4.38 -11.87 -8.66
C GLN A 156 3.52 -12.95 -7.99
N ARG A 157 4.00 -14.20 -7.96
CA ARG A 157 3.28 -15.31 -7.33
C ARG A 157 3.05 -15.09 -5.82
N GLY A 158 4.04 -14.54 -5.11
CA GLY A 158 3.87 -14.19 -3.69
C GLY A 158 2.78 -13.15 -3.48
N VAL A 159 2.67 -12.16 -4.39
CA VAL A 159 1.58 -11.16 -4.37
C VAL A 159 0.23 -11.81 -4.69
N GLU A 160 0.16 -12.71 -5.67
CA GLU A 160 -1.05 -13.47 -6.00
C GLU A 160 -1.57 -14.27 -4.80
N GLU A 161 -0.69 -15.03 -4.15
CA GLU A 161 -1.03 -15.83 -2.96
C GLU A 161 -1.52 -14.95 -1.81
N ALA A 162 -0.88 -13.79 -1.58
CA ALA A 162 -1.30 -12.84 -0.56
C ALA A 162 -2.67 -12.21 -0.87
N LEU A 163 -2.93 -11.81 -2.12
CA LEU A 163 -4.24 -11.29 -2.55
C LEU A 163 -5.34 -12.34 -2.41
N LEU A 164 -5.09 -13.58 -2.82
CA LEU A 164 -6.03 -14.68 -2.63
C LEU A 164 -6.30 -14.95 -1.15
N SER A 165 -5.26 -15.00 -0.32
CA SER A 165 -5.41 -15.12 1.13
C SER A 165 -6.28 -14.00 1.72
N PHE A 166 -6.09 -12.76 1.25
CA PHE A 166 -6.91 -11.64 1.65
C PHE A 166 -8.38 -11.81 1.24
N THR A 167 -8.68 -12.31 0.04
CA THR A 167 -10.06 -12.56 -0.41
C THR A 167 -10.79 -13.59 0.45
N MET A 168 -10.06 -14.55 1.02
CA MET A 168 -10.61 -15.57 1.92
C MET A 168 -10.91 -15.07 3.34
N MET A 169 -10.41 -13.87 3.70
CA MET A 169 -10.67 -13.29 5.02
C MET A 169 -12.11 -12.74 5.06
N ASN A 170 -12.79 -12.94 6.20
CA ASN A 170 -14.07 -12.31 6.45
C ASN A 170 -13.93 -10.79 6.65
N GLY A 171 -15.04 -10.05 6.53
CA GLY A 171 -15.06 -8.59 6.65
C GLY A 171 -14.54 -8.09 7.99
N GLU A 172 -14.86 -8.77 9.09
CA GLU A 172 -14.40 -8.38 10.44
C GLU A 172 -12.89 -8.43 10.56
N LYS A 173 -12.26 -9.50 10.05
CA LYS A 173 -10.80 -9.64 10.04
C LYS A 173 -10.13 -8.56 9.20
N ARG A 174 -10.69 -8.23 8.02
CA ARG A 174 -10.17 -7.14 7.18
C ARG A 174 -10.23 -5.79 7.89
N VAL A 175 -11.36 -5.49 8.55
CA VAL A 175 -11.53 -4.26 9.34
C VAL A 175 -10.57 -4.23 10.53
N ALA A 176 -10.40 -5.35 11.23
CA ALA A 176 -9.48 -5.45 12.37
C ALA A 176 -8.03 -5.17 11.94
N LEU A 177 -7.57 -5.75 10.83
CA LEU A 177 -6.24 -5.46 10.26
C LEU A 177 -6.05 -3.97 9.97
N GLY A 178 -7.05 -3.33 9.39
CA GLY A 178 -7.00 -1.90 9.11
C GLY A 178 -6.90 -1.04 10.38
N ARG A 179 -7.71 -1.34 11.39
CA ARG A 179 -7.67 -0.64 12.70
C ARG A 179 -6.31 -0.80 13.38
N GLN A 180 -5.75 -2.00 13.37
CA GLN A 180 -4.41 -2.25 13.93
C GLN A 180 -3.33 -1.37 13.31
N ALA A 181 -3.45 -1.02 12.01
CA ALA A 181 -2.53 -0.08 11.37
C ALA A 181 -2.60 1.32 11.99
N GLY A 182 -3.81 1.85 12.17
CA GLY A 182 -4.03 3.16 12.79
C GLY A 182 -3.59 3.19 14.26
N ASP A 183 -3.96 2.17 15.04
CA ASP A 183 -3.60 2.05 16.45
C ASP A 183 -2.08 2.00 16.65
N ALA A 184 -1.39 1.17 15.87
CA ALA A 184 0.07 1.06 15.92
C ALA A 184 0.75 2.40 15.61
N LEU A 185 0.24 3.12 14.60
CA LEU A 185 0.75 4.44 14.25
C LEU A 185 0.57 5.45 15.39
N CYS A 186 -0.61 5.44 16.04
CA CYS A 186 -0.88 6.32 17.18
C CYS A 186 0.01 6.01 18.39
N ILE A 187 0.35 4.74 18.61
CA ILE A 187 1.21 4.34 19.73
C ILE A 187 2.68 4.67 19.44
N THR A 188 3.18 4.32 18.25
CA THR A 188 4.62 4.38 17.96
C THR A 188 5.08 5.72 17.40
N HIS A 189 4.19 6.46 16.73
CA HIS A 189 4.53 7.72 16.05
C HIS A 189 3.76 8.94 16.58
N ALA A 190 3.08 8.83 17.73
CA ALA A 190 2.55 10.00 18.41
C ALA A 190 3.69 10.98 18.73
N PRO A 191 3.54 12.29 18.49
CA PRO A 191 4.58 13.28 18.77
C PRO A 191 5.14 13.18 20.20
N ALA A 192 4.28 12.91 21.17
CA ALA A 192 4.67 12.72 22.55
C ALA A 192 5.54 11.46 22.77
N GLN A 193 5.27 10.37 22.03
CA GLN A 193 6.07 9.15 22.10
C GLN A 193 7.43 9.36 21.46
N VAL A 194 7.46 9.95 20.26
CA VAL A 194 8.71 10.30 19.56
C VAL A 194 9.60 11.21 20.42
N ALA A 195 9.00 12.21 21.08
CA ALA A 195 9.73 13.10 21.98
C ALA A 195 10.32 12.35 23.20
N ARG A 196 9.56 11.41 23.79
CA ARG A 196 10.05 10.57 24.89
C ARG A 196 11.21 9.68 24.46
N ASP A 197 11.09 9.04 23.30
CA ASP A 197 12.13 8.14 22.78
C ASP A 197 13.42 8.91 22.45
N TYR A 198 13.29 10.11 21.86
CA TYR A 198 14.41 10.99 21.59
C TYR A 198 15.11 11.45 22.89
N ARG A 199 14.32 11.87 23.89
CA ARG A 199 14.85 12.23 25.21
C ARG A 199 15.58 11.06 25.88
N GLY A 200 15.00 9.86 25.84
CA GLY A 200 15.60 8.65 26.38
C GLY A 200 16.90 8.25 25.66
N ALA A 201 16.98 8.45 24.35
CA ALA A 201 18.19 8.21 23.57
C ALA A 201 19.30 9.22 23.94
N LEU A 202 18.97 10.50 24.03
CA LEU A 202 19.92 11.54 24.43
C LEU A 202 20.48 11.31 25.84
N LEU A 203 19.64 10.96 26.81
CA LEU A 203 20.07 10.69 28.17
C LEU A 203 21.05 9.50 28.27
N ARG A 204 20.95 8.53 27.37
CA ARG A 204 21.89 7.38 27.29
C ARG A 204 23.23 7.73 26.68
N LEU A 205 23.34 8.83 25.92
CA LEU A 205 24.58 9.29 25.33
C LEU A 205 25.43 10.16 26.32
N TRP A 206 24.83 10.55 27.46
CA TRP A 206 25.46 11.39 28.47
C TRP A 206 25.90 10.59 29.72
N VAL A 207 25.82 9.28 29.69
CA VAL A 207 26.35 8.35 30.71
C VAL A 207 27.44 7.50 30.08
#